data_73cb3ed0d1212e6fbe4b115e9d11c738
#
_entry.id   73cb3ed0d1212e6fbe4b115e9d11c738
#
_cell.length_a   1.000
_cell.length_b   1.000
_cell.length_c   1.000
_cell.angle_alpha   90.00
_cell.angle_beta   90.00
_cell.angle_gamma   90.00
#
_symmetry.space_group_name_H-M   'P 1'
#
loop_
_entity.id
_entity.type
_entity.pdbx_description
1 polymer ?
#
loop_
_entity_poly.entity_id
_entity_poly.type
_entity_poly.pdbx_seq_one_letter_code
_entity_poly.pdbx_strand_id
1 'polypeptide(L)'
;MNKCVGSRTLLVFAALSAFLAVQPALVGAQTKHVRTQSADAQRHRSPRQSQQTGTAKPIETINAWTVGLAGGLLDGAPIRFATEMARVVDDGDNLHVLPVVTRGPTENVNSLLYLRGIDAAIINSDSLDEYKNQVPNIQHKIAYVLNLFPSELHVFVRPEIQSLNDLVGKKVNFNTLGTAAAYSGPLIFSRLGLDVEKTFIPHPIALEQMRKGEGGMAAVVFITSKPVGAFVRGRFEPGFKFLPVPYNNKLEDYYLPSSLEAADYPNLIKPGERVETIAVPTALVAFNWPTSSNRYARVARFVEHLFSRLDKLQGPGFDPKWKSINLAGSVPGLARFPAAQAWLDSHAHGSRASQ
;
A
#
# COMPACT_ATOMS: atom_id res chain seq x y z
N MET A 1 60.20 31.36 25.39
CA MET A 1 60.85 32.41 24.54
C MET A 1 60.43 32.13 23.10
N ASN A 2 60.01 33.20 22.46
CA ASN A 2 59.75 33.39 21.03
C ASN A 2 58.47 32.80 20.42
N LYS A 3 57.56 33.75 20.23
CA LYS A 3 56.41 33.87 19.37
C LYS A 3 56.75 33.74 17.88
N CYS A 4 55.88 33.15 17.07
CA CYS A 4 55.70 33.59 15.69
C CYS A 4 54.20 33.52 15.34
N VAL A 5 53.68 34.67 14.99
CA VAL A 5 52.31 34.96 14.56
C VAL A 5 52.29 34.79 13.04
N GLY A 6 51.40 33.99 12.50
CA GLY A 6 51.11 33.84 11.06
C GLY A 6 49.74 34.33 10.71
N SER A 7 49.71 35.44 9.98
CA SER A 7 48.58 36.19 9.46
C SER A 7 47.69 35.35 8.51
N ARG A 8 46.36 35.32 8.70
CA ARG A 8 45.38 34.76 7.78
C ARG A 8 44.81 35.86 6.92
N THR A 9 45.07 35.78 5.63
CA THR A 9 44.50 36.66 4.61
C THR A 9 43.12 36.13 4.23
N LEU A 10 42.06 36.92 4.47
CA LEU A 10 40.70 36.67 4.02
C LEU A 10 40.57 37.15 2.56
N LEU A 11 40.25 36.21 1.64
CA LEU A 11 39.85 36.56 0.28
C LEU A 11 38.30 36.52 0.22
N VAL A 12 37.72 37.72 0.06
CA VAL A 12 36.31 37.92 -0.19
C VAL A 12 36.06 37.90 -1.70
N PHE A 13 35.37 36.89 -2.20
CA PHE A 13 34.84 36.90 -3.57
C PHE A 13 33.42 37.48 -3.56
N ALA A 14 33.32 38.67 -4.17
CA ALA A 14 32.05 39.31 -4.50
C ALA A 14 31.53 38.72 -5.83
N ALA A 15 30.41 38.00 -5.80
CA ALA A 15 29.72 37.58 -7.00
C ALA A 15 28.66 38.65 -7.38
N LEU A 16 28.88 39.27 -8.53
CA LEU A 16 27.95 40.23 -9.15
C LEU A 16 26.80 39.43 -9.82
N SER A 17 25.59 39.55 -9.30
CA SER A 17 24.38 39.00 -9.93
C SER A 17 23.78 40.05 -10.87
N ALA A 18 23.83 39.80 -12.17
CA ALA A 18 23.11 40.58 -13.18
C ALA A 18 21.66 40.14 -13.26
N PHE A 19 20.72 41.00 -12.86
CA PHE A 19 19.29 40.82 -13.10
C PHE A 19 18.95 41.31 -14.52
N LEU A 20 18.55 40.40 -15.40
CA LEU A 20 17.88 40.73 -16.65
C LEU A 20 16.36 40.86 -16.38
N ALA A 21 15.87 42.08 -16.45
CA ALA A 21 14.44 42.35 -16.44
C ALA A 21 13.87 42.14 -17.86
N VAL A 22 12.99 41.16 -18.01
CA VAL A 22 12.17 40.99 -19.22
C VAL A 22 10.84 41.68 -18.99
N GLN A 23 10.58 42.74 -19.77
CA GLN A 23 9.29 43.45 -19.79
C GLN A 23 8.34 42.73 -20.77
N PRO A 24 7.04 42.55 -20.45
CA PRO A 24 6.06 42.06 -21.41
C PRO A 24 5.56 43.18 -22.30
N ALA A 25 5.61 42.98 -23.60
CA ALA A 25 5.03 43.89 -24.61
C ALA A 25 3.50 43.75 -24.62
N LEU A 26 2.83 44.87 -24.40
CA LEU A 26 1.38 45.06 -24.61
C LEU A 26 1.09 45.16 -26.10
N VAL A 27 0.43 44.15 -26.67
CA VAL A 27 -0.17 44.22 -28.01
C VAL A 27 -1.62 44.64 -27.84
N GLY A 28 -1.89 45.90 -28.20
CA GLY A 28 -3.26 46.45 -28.29
C GLY A 28 -3.94 45.96 -29.58
N ALA A 29 -5.07 45.24 -29.43
CA ALA A 29 -5.94 44.92 -30.54
C ALA A 29 -7.06 45.98 -30.68
N GLN A 30 -7.04 46.69 -31.79
CA GLN A 30 -8.09 47.64 -32.16
C GLN A 30 -9.29 46.88 -32.71
N THR A 31 -10.46 47.06 -32.09
CA THR A 31 -11.76 46.63 -32.59
C THR A 31 -12.25 47.59 -33.68
N LYS A 32 -12.38 47.10 -34.93
CA LYS A 32 -13.16 47.78 -35.98
C LYS A 32 -14.58 47.25 -35.98
N HIS A 33 -15.53 48.15 -35.69
CA HIS A 33 -16.94 47.96 -35.95
C HIS A 33 -17.19 47.96 -37.47
N VAL A 34 -17.72 46.89 -37.99
CA VAL A 34 -18.37 46.91 -39.30
C VAL A 34 -19.85 46.54 -39.11
N ARG A 35 -20.67 47.52 -39.38
CA ARG A 35 -22.13 47.42 -39.43
C ARG A 35 -22.50 47.05 -40.84
N THR A 36 -23.14 45.93 -41.10
CA THR A 36 -23.80 45.63 -42.38
C THR A 36 -25.14 44.96 -42.16
N GLN A 37 -26.07 45.40 -42.98
CA GLN A 37 -27.51 45.27 -42.94
C GLN A 37 -28.01 43.88 -43.26
N SER A 38 -29.21 43.66 -42.74
CA SER A 38 -30.16 42.57 -42.99
C SER A 38 -30.39 42.19 -44.45
N ALA A 39 -30.44 40.86 -44.70
CA ALA A 39 -31.23 40.32 -45.80
C ALA A 39 -31.82 38.98 -45.35
N ASP A 40 -33.16 38.94 -45.42
CA ASP A 40 -33.98 37.76 -45.17
C ASP A 40 -33.59 36.57 -46.10
N ALA A 41 -33.40 35.38 -45.51
CA ALA A 41 -33.51 34.16 -46.24
C ALA A 41 -34.14 33.08 -45.33
N GLN A 42 -35.43 32.92 -45.44
CA GLN A 42 -36.15 31.72 -44.98
C GLN A 42 -35.53 30.47 -45.62
N ARG A 43 -34.88 29.62 -44.80
CA ARG A 43 -34.54 28.25 -45.20
C ARG A 43 -35.15 27.27 -44.21
N HIS A 44 -35.90 26.34 -44.78
CA HIS A 44 -36.52 25.18 -44.17
C HIS A 44 -35.59 24.53 -43.11
N ARG A 45 -36.00 24.54 -41.87
CA ARG A 45 -35.43 23.70 -40.82
C ARG A 45 -36.10 22.35 -40.86
N SER A 46 -35.39 21.33 -41.36
CA SER A 46 -35.69 19.92 -41.11
C SER A 46 -35.63 19.67 -39.59
N PRO A 47 -36.52 18.85 -39.01
CA PRO A 47 -36.44 18.51 -37.61
C PRO A 47 -35.11 17.78 -37.33
N ARG A 48 -34.18 18.42 -36.61
CA ARG A 48 -33.06 17.72 -36.02
C ARG A 48 -33.64 16.69 -35.06
N GLN A 49 -33.47 15.43 -35.38
CA GLN A 49 -33.60 14.35 -34.41
C GLN A 49 -32.80 14.74 -33.15
N SER A 50 -33.49 14.90 -32.06
CA SER A 50 -32.90 15.03 -30.72
C SER A 50 -32.12 13.75 -30.46
N GLN A 51 -30.78 13.81 -30.64
CA GLN A 51 -29.90 12.86 -29.97
C GLN A 51 -30.22 12.95 -28.49
N GLN A 52 -30.75 11.88 -27.94
CA GLN A 52 -30.84 11.69 -26.49
C GLN A 52 -29.43 11.82 -25.92
N THR A 53 -29.08 13.03 -25.47
CA THR A 53 -27.96 13.24 -24.57
C THR A 53 -28.35 12.53 -23.30
N GLY A 54 -27.70 11.39 -23.04
CA GLY A 54 -27.81 10.74 -21.74
C GLY A 54 -27.59 11.82 -20.66
N THR A 55 -28.56 11.98 -19.79
CA THR A 55 -28.49 12.95 -18.68
C THR A 55 -27.28 12.59 -17.85
N ALA A 56 -26.24 13.44 -17.88
CA ALA A 56 -25.10 13.28 -17.01
C ALA A 56 -25.63 13.20 -15.56
N LYS A 57 -25.27 12.13 -14.85
CA LYS A 57 -25.66 11.98 -13.44
C LYS A 57 -25.13 13.19 -12.66
N PRO A 58 -25.90 13.72 -11.70
CA PRO A 58 -25.41 14.79 -10.84
C PRO A 58 -24.10 14.38 -10.16
N ILE A 59 -23.11 15.26 -10.14
CA ILE A 59 -21.79 15.05 -9.49
C ILE A 59 -21.93 14.51 -8.07
N GLU A 60 -22.92 14.98 -7.33
CA GLU A 60 -23.25 14.54 -5.98
C GLU A 60 -23.60 13.05 -5.91
N THR A 61 -24.34 12.54 -6.90
CA THR A 61 -24.73 11.12 -6.95
C THR A 61 -23.53 10.21 -7.22
N ILE A 62 -22.61 10.62 -8.12
CA ILE A 62 -21.39 9.89 -8.41
C ILE A 62 -20.49 9.85 -7.17
N ASN A 63 -20.24 10.99 -6.54
CA ASN A 63 -19.38 11.08 -5.37
C ASN A 63 -19.96 10.38 -4.14
N ALA A 64 -21.28 10.26 -4.03
CA ALA A 64 -21.92 9.58 -2.90
C ALA A 64 -21.46 8.11 -2.76
N TRP A 65 -21.15 7.45 -3.85
CA TRP A 65 -20.81 6.02 -3.92
C TRP A 65 -19.35 5.77 -4.33
N THR A 66 -18.49 6.74 -4.16
CA THR A 66 -17.04 6.58 -4.42
C THR A 66 -16.32 6.15 -3.14
N VAL A 67 -15.61 5.04 -3.20
CA VAL A 67 -14.79 4.47 -2.12
C VAL A 67 -13.32 4.70 -2.45
N GLY A 68 -12.62 5.46 -1.61
CA GLY A 68 -11.15 5.52 -1.64
C GLY A 68 -10.56 4.34 -0.89
N LEU A 69 -9.74 3.55 -1.57
CA LEU A 69 -9.10 2.35 -1.06
C LEU A 69 -7.58 2.53 -1.00
N ALA A 70 -7.04 2.77 0.20
CA ALA A 70 -5.60 2.91 0.40
C ALA A 70 -4.90 1.54 0.27
N GLY A 71 -3.96 1.43 -0.64
CA GLY A 71 -3.21 0.21 -0.94
C GLY A 71 -1.82 0.20 -0.34
N GLY A 72 -0.82 0.69 -1.06
CA GLY A 72 0.58 0.70 -0.67
C GLY A 72 1.47 1.18 -1.81
N LEU A 73 2.76 0.84 -1.78
CA LEU A 73 3.70 1.15 -2.84
C LEU A 73 3.28 0.52 -4.18
N LEU A 74 3.63 1.17 -5.29
CA LEU A 74 3.26 0.77 -6.65
C LEU A 74 3.68 -0.66 -7.03
N ASP A 75 4.78 -1.15 -6.49
CA ASP A 75 5.31 -2.50 -6.72
C ASP A 75 4.86 -3.53 -5.66
N GLY A 76 4.02 -3.10 -4.70
CA GLY A 76 3.54 -3.91 -3.59
C GLY A 76 2.32 -4.79 -3.92
N ALA A 77 2.17 -5.90 -3.20
CA ALA A 77 0.95 -6.71 -3.27
C ALA A 77 -0.32 -5.93 -2.85
N PRO A 78 -0.30 -5.09 -1.80
CA PRO A 78 -1.52 -4.38 -1.38
C PRO A 78 -2.14 -3.50 -2.46
N ILE A 79 -1.35 -2.69 -3.19
CA ILE A 79 -1.90 -1.85 -4.26
C ILE A 79 -2.40 -2.67 -5.44
N ARG A 80 -1.75 -3.81 -5.76
CA ARG A 80 -2.24 -4.74 -6.78
C ARG A 80 -3.61 -5.30 -6.39
N PHE A 81 -3.78 -5.79 -5.15
CA PHE A 81 -5.07 -6.25 -4.65
C PHE A 81 -6.14 -5.14 -4.67
N ALA A 82 -5.80 -3.92 -4.27
CA ALA A 82 -6.71 -2.78 -4.33
C ALA A 82 -7.17 -2.49 -5.77
N THR A 83 -6.24 -2.55 -6.73
CA THR A 83 -6.52 -2.33 -8.16
C THR A 83 -7.38 -3.47 -8.74
N GLU A 84 -7.13 -4.71 -8.35
CA GLU A 84 -7.90 -5.87 -8.78
C GLU A 84 -9.31 -5.83 -8.21
N MET A 85 -9.48 -5.47 -6.93
CA MET A 85 -10.80 -5.20 -6.34
C MET A 85 -11.54 -4.13 -7.13
N ALA A 86 -10.93 -2.98 -7.41
CA ALA A 86 -11.55 -1.92 -8.18
C ALA A 86 -12.05 -2.41 -9.56
N ARG A 87 -11.24 -3.18 -10.27
CA ARG A 87 -11.61 -3.74 -11.59
C ARG A 87 -12.85 -4.63 -11.58
N VAL A 88 -13.14 -5.27 -10.46
CA VAL A 88 -14.24 -6.24 -10.35
C VAL A 88 -15.48 -5.65 -9.70
N VAL A 89 -15.31 -4.75 -8.72
CA VAL A 89 -16.43 -4.25 -7.93
C VAL A 89 -16.95 -2.88 -8.40
N ASP A 90 -16.14 -2.09 -9.10
CA ASP A 90 -16.60 -0.86 -9.73
C ASP A 90 -17.64 -1.20 -10.80
N ASP A 91 -18.83 -0.61 -10.73
CA ASP A 91 -19.90 -0.82 -11.71
C ASP A 91 -20.22 0.45 -12.51
N GLY A 92 -19.47 1.50 -12.31
CA GLY A 92 -19.57 2.76 -13.02
C GLY A 92 -20.82 3.58 -12.73
N ASP A 93 -21.83 2.97 -12.11
CA ASP A 93 -23.14 3.59 -11.87
C ASP A 93 -23.44 3.80 -10.38
N ASN A 94 -23.23 2.76 -9.59
CA ASN A 94 -23.64 2.75 -8.19
C ASN A 94 -22.47 2.63 -7.22
N LEU A 95 -21.28 2.29 -7.72
CA LEU A 95 -20.08 2.18 -6.91
C LEU A 95 -18.85 2.49 -7.77
N HIS A 96 -18.05 3.42 -7.32
CA HIS A 96 -16.70 3.67 -7.83
C HIS A 96 -15.67 3.29 -6.77
N VAL A 97 -14.61 2.59 -7.14
CA VAL A 97 -13.51 2.26 -6.26
C VAL A 97 -12.22 2.85 -6.79
N LEU A 98 -11.61 3.73 -6.01
CA LEU A 98 -10.38 4.44 -6.34
C LEU A 98 -9.22 3.88 -5.54
N PRO A 99 -8.37 3.03 -6.13
CA PRO A 99 -7.13 2.59 -5.48
C PRO A 99 -6.18 3.77 -5.30
N VAL A 100 -5.70 3.95 -4.07
CA VAL A 100 -4.79 5.05 -3.71
C VAL A 100 -3.43 4.50 -3.36
N VAL A 101 -2.40 5.00 -4.07
CA VAL A 101 -1.00 4.68 -3.78
C VAL A 101 -0.59 5.38 -2.49
N THR A 102 0.04 4.65 -1.59
CA THR A 102 0.55 5.13 -0.32
C THR A 102 1.94 4.53 -0.04
N ARG A 103 2.56 4.94 1.06
CA ARG A 103 3.82 4.31 1.49
C ARG A 103 3.62 2.93 2.11
N GLY A 104 2.41 2.63 2.62
CA GLY A 104 2.11 1.32 3.19
C GLY A 104 1.19 1.35 4.41
N PRO A 105 1.18 0.28 5.22
CA PRO A 105 0.14 0.02 6.21
C PRO A 105 0.03 1.08 7.30
N THR A 106 1.12 1.69 7.78
CA THR A 106 1.04 2.72 8.83
C THR A 106 0.46 4.03 8.28
N GLU A 107 0.84 4.44 7.05
CA GLU A 107 0.19 5.56 6.38
C GLU A 107 -1.27 5.28 6.07
N ASN A 108 -1.61 4.04 5.76
CA ASN A 108 -2.99 3.62 5.50
C ASN A 108 -3.87 3.75 6.74
N VAL A 109 -3.38 3.40 7.93
CA VAL A 109 -4.07 3.64 9.20
C VAL A 109 -4.29 5.14 9.41
N ASN A 110 -3.26 5.95 9.22
CA ASN A 110 -3.37 7.41 9.33
C ASN A 110 -4.41 7.98 8.37
N SER A 111 -4.35 7.55 7.10
CA SER A 111 -5.28 7.99 6.06
C SER A 111 -6.72 7.61 6.38
N LEU A 112 -6.95 6.40 6.89
CA LEU A 112 -8.26 5.92 7.28
C LEU A 112 -8.87 6.72 8.46
N LEU A 113 -8.01 7.15 9.39
CA LEU A 113 -8.42 7.94 10.56
C LEU A 113 -8.70 9.41 10.20
N TYR A 114 -7.90 10.03 9.34
CA TYR A 114 -7.85 11.49 9.22
C TYR A 114 -8.05 12.04 7.80
N LEU A 115 -7.79 11.25 6.74
CA LEU A 115 -7.88 11.74 5.37
C LEU A 115 -9.30 11.60 4.83
N ARG A 116 -9.86 12.71 4.33
CA ARG A 116 -11.14 12.67 3.63
C ARG A 116 -11.00 11.92 2.31
N GLY A 117 -11.97 11.06 1.99
CA GLY A 117 -11.99 10.30 0.74
C GLY A 117 -11.32 8.93 0.84
N ILE A 118 -10.73 8.56 1.98
CA ILE A 118 -10.31 7.19 2.26
C ILE A 118 -11.37 6.53 3.14
N ASP A 119 -11.99 5.46 2.64
CA ASP A 119 -13.07 4.73 3.30
C ASP A 119 -12.66 3.31 3.68
N ALA A 120 -11.70 2.73 2.95
CA ALA A 120 -11.10 1.42 3.22
C ALA A 120 -9.59 1.46 3.01
N ALA A 121 -8.89 0.50 3.60
CA ALA A 121 -7.43 0.42 3.52
C ALA A 121 -6.94 -1.02 3.65
N ILE A 122 -5.77 -1.30 3.08
CA ILE A 122 -5.07 -2.58 3.30
C ILE A 122 -3.95 -2.33 4.31
N ILE A 123 -3.98 -3.05 5.43
CA ILE A 123 -3.02 -2.92 6.53
C ILE A 123 -2.46 -4.28 6.96
N ASN A 124 -1.33 -4.25 7.66
CA ASN A 124 -0.88 -5.37 8.47
C ASN A 124 -1.51 -5.27 9.87
N SER A 125 -1.87 -6.38 10.48
CA SER A 125 -2.61 -6.39 11.76
C SER A 125 -1.86 -5.69 12.90
N ASP A 126 -0.54 -5.75 12.91
CA ASP A 126 0.32 -5.11 13.91
C ASP A 126 0.47 -3.59 13.71
N SER A 127 0.17 -3.05 12.53
CA SER A 127 0.36 -1.61 12.24
C SER A 127 -0.57 -0.69 13.03
N LEU A 128 -1.64 -1.21 13.64
CA LEU A 128 -2.51 -0.44 14.53
C LEU A 128 -1.79 -0.06 15.85
N ASP A 129 -0.81 -0.84 16.25
CA ASP A 129 -0.08 -0.60 17.50
C ASP A 129 0.69 0.73 17.50
N GLU A 130 1.13 1.20 16.33
CA GLU A 130 1.76 2.51 16.18
C GLU A 130 0.86 3.65 16.68
N TYR A 131 -0.44 3.46 16.58
CA TYR A 131 -1.44 4.48 16.93
C TYR A 131 -2.09 4.29 18.29
N LYS A 132 -1.82 3.21 19.01
CA LYS A 132 -2.48 2.90 20.31
C LYS A 132 -2.33 4.02 21.34
N ASN A 133 -1.17 4.67 21.38
CA ASN A 133 -0.90 5.77 22.32
C ASN A 133 -1.57 7.10 21.90
N GLN A 134 -1.84 7.27 20.61
CA GLN A 134 -2.41 8.51 20.06
C GLN A 134 -3.92 8.42 19.91
N VAL A 135 -4.44 7.22 19.67
CA VAL A 135 -5.85 6.95 19.40
C VAL A 135 -6.35 5.88 20.37
N PRO A 136 -6.92 6.30 21.51
CA PRO A 136 -7.48 5.37 22.48
C PRO A 136 -8.50 4.42 21.84
N ASN A 137 -8.39 3.14 22.16
CA ASN A 137 -9.28 2.09 21.65
C ASN A 137 -9.33 1.98 20.11
N ILE A 138 -8.20 2.18 19.44
CA ILE A 138 -8.12 2.13 17.98
C ILE A 138 -8.67 0.82 17.41
N GLN A 139 -8.49 -0.31 18.10
CA GLN A 139 -9.01 -1.63 17.73
C GLN A 139 -10.54 -1.69 17.65
N HIS A 140 -11.26 -0.75 18.28
CA HIS A 140 -12.72 -0.62 18.16
C HIS A 140 -13.14 0.40 17.09
N LYS A 141 -12.19 1.26 16.65
CA LYS A 141 -12.44 2.25 15.59
C LYS A 141 -12.17 1.70 14.20
N ILE A 142 -11.35 0.69 14.09
CA ILE A 142 -11.01 0.01 12.83
C ILE A 142 -11.58 -1.40 12.88
N ALA A 143 -12.32 -1.78 11.85
CA ALA A 143 -12.88 -3.11 11.72
C ALA A 143 -12.37 -3.76 10.42
N TYR A 144 -12.09 -5.08 10.44
CA TYR A 144 -11.68 -5.77 9.23
C TYR A 144 -12.90 -6.19 8.37
N VAL A 145 -12.76 -6.01 7.08
CA VAL A 145 -13.71 -6.48 6.07
C VAL A 145 -13.35 -7.91 5.66
N LEU A 146 -12.06 -8.13 5.37
CA LEU A 146 -11.55 -9.38 4.80
C LEU A 146 -10.10 -9.63 5.24
N ASN A 147 -9.79 -10.86 5.65
CA ASN A 147 -8.42 -11.33 5.77
C ASN A 147 -7.91 -11.69 4.37
N LEU A 148 -6.86 -11.00 3.90
CA LEU A 148 -6.41 -11.12 2.52
C LEU A 148 -5.34 -12.21 2.34
N PHE A 149 -4.15 -11.97 2.89
CA PHE A 149 -3.00 -12.86 2.72
C PHE A 149 -1.99 -12.65 3.86
N PRO A 150 -1.13 -13.63 4.13
CA PRO A 150 0.03 -13.41 4.98
C PRO A 150 1.08 -12.55 4.26
N SER A 151 1.72 -11.66 5.01
CA SER A 151 2.94 -10.95 4.60
C SER A 151 4.11 -11.57 5.32
N GLU A 152 4.89 -12.38 4.61
CA GLU A 152 6.02 -13.12 5.15
C GLU A 152 7.21 -12.19 5.40
N LEU A 153 7.92 -12.44 6.51
CA LEU A 153 9.19 -11.82 6.82
C LEU A 153 10.30 -12.48 6.00
N HIS A 154 11.05 -11.68 5.26
CA HIS A 154 12.23 -12.12 4.52
C HIS A 154 13.44 -11.38 5.08
N VAL A 155 14.35 -12.07 5.72
CA VAL A 155 15.64 -11.53 6.17
C VAL A 155 16.71 -11.99 5.18
N PHE A 156 16.97 -11.16 4.17
CA PHE A 156 17.93 -11.47 3.12
C PHE A 156 19.31 -10.90 3.46
N VAL A 157 20.34 -11.74 3.42
CA VAL A 157 21.66 -11.43 3.98
C VAL A 157 22.79 -11.73 3.03
N ARG A 158 23.94 -11.10 3.31
CA ARG A 158 25.24 -11.37 2.69
C ARG A 158 25.81 -12.73 3.11
N PRO A 159 26.75 -13.30 2.32
CA PRO A 159 27.32 -14.63 2.55
C PRO A 159 27.97 -14.82 3.93
N GLU A 160 28.60 -13.78 4.48
CA GLU A 160 29.27 -13.83 5.79
C GLU A 160 28.31 -13.94 6.99
N ILE A 161 27.04 -13.61 6.82
CA ILE A 161 26.02 -13.67 7.85
C ILE A 161 25.39 -15.07 7.86
N GLN A 162 25.57 -15.82 8.96
CA GLN A 162 25.10 -17.20 9.07
C GLN A 162 23.90 -17.35 9.98
N SER A 163 23.70 -16.42 10.91
CA SER A 163 22.61 -16.43 11.90
C SER A 163 22.04 -15.03 12.14
N LEU A 164 20.85 -14.96 12.77
CA LEU A 164 20.27 -13.69 13.19
C LEU A 164 21.18 -12.94 14.18
N ASN A 165 21.93 -13.67 15.04
CA ASN A 165 22.83 -13.04 16.02
C ASN A 165 24.02 -12.34 15.35
N ASP A 166 24.43 -12.76 14.16
CA ASP A 166 25.49 -12.09 13.41
C ASP A 166 25.08 -10.71 12.90
N LEU A 167 23.77 -10.39 12.94
CA LEU A 167 23.24 -9.08 12.59
C LEU A 167 23.36 -8.05 13.72
N VAL A 168 23.64 -8.49 14.96
CA VAL A 168 23.78 -7.55 16.09
C VAL A 168 24.88 -6.53 15.81
N GLY A 169 24.56 -5.25 15.95
CA GLY A 169 25.45 -4.14 15.62
C GLY A 169 25.73 -3.94 14.13
N LYS A 170 25.11 -4.73 13.24
CA LYS A 170 25.27 -4.57 11.77
C LYS A 170 24.17 -3.68 11.20
N LYS A 171 24.46 -3.13 10.04
CA LYS A 171 23.53 -2.30 9.28
C LYS A 171 22.48 -3.15 8.58
N VAL A 172 21.23 -2.93 8.92
CA VAL A 172 20.06 -3.65 8.37
C VAL A 172 19.06 -2.64 7.80
N ASN A 173 18.63 -2.87 6.57
CA ASN A 173 17.64 -2.01 5.93
C ASN A 173 16.21 -2.55 6.09
N PHE A 174 15.31 -1.66 6.48
CA PHE A 174 13.89 -1.92 6.69
C PHE A 174 12.99 -1.16 5.70
N ASN A 175 13.48 -0.85 4.48
CA ASN A 175 12.75 -0.06 3.49
C ASN A 175 12.45 1.38 3.96
N THR A 176 11.67 2.13 3.19
CA THR A 176 11.27 3.50 3.52
C THR A 176 10.22 3.53 4.63
N LEU A 177 10.23 4.61 5.42
CA LEU A 177 9.24 4.83 6.48
C LEU A 177 7.81 4.79 5.92
N GLY A 178 6.89 4.23 6.71
CA GLY A 178 5.49 4.01 6.34
C GLY A 178 5.20 2.63 5.75
N THR A 179 6.24 1.86 5.35
CA THR A 179 6.10 0.49 4.84
C THR A 179 5.98 -0.52 5.98
N ALA A 180 5.45 -1.72 5.69
CA ALA A 180 5.40 -2.83 6.63
C ALA A 180 6.78 -3.17 7.19
N ALA A 181 7.80 -3.26 6.33
CA ALA A 181 9.16 -3.57 6.76
C ALA A 181 9.72 -2.52 7.72
N ALA A 182 9.40 -1.23 7.52
CA ALA A 182 9.90 -0.14 8.36
C ALA A 182 9.25 -0.09 9.75
N TYR A 183 8.02 -0.59 9.89
CA TYR A 183 7.34 -0.69 11.17
C TYR A 183 7.54 -2.05 11.84
N SER A 184 7.04 -3.11 11.22
CA SER A 184 7.05 -4.46 11.79
C SER A 184 8.46 -5.04 11.91
N GLY A 185 9.38 -4.71 10.99
CA GLY A 185 10.75 -5.23 11.01
C GLY A 185 11.51 -4.88 12.29
N PRO A 186 11.68 -3.60 12.64
CA PRO A 186 12.32 -3.20 13.90
C PRO A 186 11.60 -3.74 15.14
N LEU A 187 10.28 -3.84 15.12
CA LEU A 187 9.49 -4.41 16.21
C LEU A 187 9.81 -5.90 16.41
N ILE A 188 9.85 -6.69 15.34
CA ILE A 188 10.22 -8.11 15.38
C ILE A 188 11.66 -8.29 15.88
N PHE A 189 12.60 -7.50 15.34
CA PHE A 189 14.00 -7.56 15.76
C PHE A 189 14.16 -7.22 17.25
N SER A 190 13.47 -6.21 17.74
CA SER A 190 13.45 -5.85 19.16
C SER A 190 12.89 -6.99 20.03
N ARG A 191 11.79 -7.63 19.63
CA ARG A 191 11.20 -8.79 20.35
C ARG A 191 12.15 -10.00 20.38
N LEU A 192 12.94 -10.17 19.34
CA LEU A 192 13.96 -11.21 19.27
C LEU A 192 15.25 -10.85 20.02
N GLY A 193 15.39 -9.62 20.51
CA GLY A 193 16.58 -9.14 21.22
C GLY A 193 17.75 -8.81 20.29
N LEU A 194 17.47 -8.49 19.02
CA LEU A 194 18.45 -8.16 17.99
C LEU A 194 18.60 -6.64 17.89
N ASP A 195 19.64 -6.09 18.47
CA ASP A 195 19.98 -4.67 18.34
C ASP A 195 20.86 -4.45 17.08
N VAL A 196 20.31 -3.74 16.09
CA VAL A 196 20.95 -3.52 14.78
C VAL A 196 20.99 -2.04 14.43
N GLU A 197 21.94 -1.63 13.58
CA GLU A 197 21.93 -0.30 12.96
C GLU A 197 20.85 -0.24 11.89
N LYS A 198 19.73 0.44 12.20
CA LYS A 198 18.55 0.50 11.34
C LYS A 198 18.73 1.53 10.23
N THR A 199 18.45 1.16 8.98
CA THR A 199 18.38 2.09 7.85
C THR A 199 17.02 2.01 7.15
N PHE A 200 16.59 3.14 6.57
CA PHE A 200 15.26 3.29 5.97
C PHE A 200 15.38 3.89 4.57
N ILE A 201 16.02 3.14 3.67
CA ILE A 201 16.17 3.51 2.26
C ILE A 201 15.39 2.53 1.35
N PRO A 202 15.01 2.93 0.13
CA PRO A 202 14.28 2.06 -0.78
C PRO A 202 14.99 0.71 -1.02
N HIS A 203 14.23 -0.38 -1.01
CA HIS A 203 14.77 -1.73 -1.19
C HIS A 203 15.70 -1.91 -2.40
N PRO A 204 15.38 -1.36 -3.61
CA PRO A 204 16.29 -1.50 -4.75
C PRO A 204 17.67 -0.91 -4.48
N ILE A 205 17.74 0.24 -3.79
CA ILE A 205 19.00 0.90 -3.42
C ILE A 205 19.75 0.05 -2.39
N ALA A 206 19.04 -0.42 -1.34
CA ALA A 206 19.63 -1.24 -0.29
C ALA A 206 20.20 -2.57 -0.83
N LEU A 207 19.45 -3.25 -1.72
CA LEU A 207 19.90 -4.48 -2.37
C LEU A 207 21.15 -4.24 -3.23
N GLU A 208 21.20 -3.13 -3.96
CA GLU A 208 22.35 -2.77 -4.78
C GLU A 208 23.60 -2.49 -3.92
N GLN A 209 23.45 -1.69 -2.85
CA GLN A 209 24.54 -1.43 -1.89
C GLN A 209 25.03 -2.74 -1.26
N MET A 210 24.10 -3.62 -0.86
CA MET A 210 24.43 -4.90 -0.25
C MET A 210 25.22 -5.80 -1.21
N ARG A 211 24.83 -5.88 -2.48
CA ARG A 211 25.53 -6.67 -3.52
C ARG A 211 26.93 -6.14 -3.78
N LYS A 212 27.10 -4.82 -3.85
CA LYS A 212 28.41 -4.18 -4.07
C LYS A 212 29.30 -4.17 -2.83
N GLY A 213 28.78 -4.54 -1.65
CA GLY A 213 29.52 -4.41 -0.39
C GLY A 213 29.64 -2.96 0.08
N GLU A 214 28.81 -2.05 -0.46
CA GLU A 214 28.84 -0.63 -0.15
C GLU A 214 28.07 -0.32 1.15
N GLY A 215 28.50 0.73 1.84
CA GLY A 215 27.79 1.26 3.01
C GLY A 215 27.69 0.31 4.22
N GLY A 216 28.36 -0.85 4.19
CA GLY A 216 28.32 -1.84 5.28
C GLY A 216 26.97 -2.55 5.44
N MET A 217 26.12 -2.55 4.41
CA MET A 217 24.79 -3.18 4.44
C MET A 217 24.90 -4.70 4.59
N ALA A 218 24.50 -5.25 5.74
CA ALA A 218 24.58 -6.67 6.04
C ALA A 218 23.29 -7.44 5.66
N ALA A 219 22.14 -6.80 5.80
CA ALA A 219 20.84 -7.41 5.50
C ALA A 219 19.82 -6.42 4.94
N VAL A 220 18.87 -6.93 4.17
CA VAL A 220 17.68 -6.22 3.73
C VAL A 220 16.46 -7.03 4.16
N VAL A 221 15.55 -6.37 4.88
CA VAL A 221 14.34 -6.99 5.45
C VAL A 221 13.12 -6.61 4.63
N PHE A 222 12.39 -7.61 4.12
CA PHE A 222 11.09 -7.42 3.48
C PHE A 222 9.99 -8.02 4.36
N ILE A 223 8.87 -7.34 4.43
CA ILE A 223 7.62 -7.87 4.98
C ILE A 223 6.54 -7.64 3.94
N THR A 224 6.24 -8.69 3.22
CA THR A 224 5.28 -8.67 2.11
C THR A 224 4.95 -10.10 1.70
N SER A 225 3.88 -10.24 0.93
CA SER A 225 3.45 -11.54 0.39
C SER A 225 4.50 -12.14 -0.56
N LYS A 226 4.86 -13.39 -0.35
CA LYS A 226 5.73 -14.17 -1.23
C LYS A 226 4.97 -14.62 -2.51
N PRO A 227 5.65 -14.79 -3.67
CA PRO A 227 7.06 -14.50 -3.89
C PRO A 227 7.31 -13.00 -4.16
N VAL A 228 8.45 -12.50 -3.68
CA VAL A 228 8.89 -11.12 -3.92
C VAL A 228 9.60 -11.03 -5.25
N GLY A 229 9.12 -10.16 -6.14
CA GLY A 229 9.65 -10.04 -7.49
C GLY A 229 11.15 -9.72 -7.59
N ALA A 230 11.69 -8.98 -6.61
CA ALA A 230 13.11 -8.68 -6.53
C ALA A 230 13.97 -9.94 -6.39
N PHE A 231 13.49 -10.96 -5.65
CA PHE A 231 14.21 -12.22 -5.44
C PHE A 231 13.94 -13.24 -6.55
N VAL A 232 12.77 -13.19 -7.19
CA VAL A 232 12.45 -14.07 -8.33
C VAL A 232 13.25 -13.68 -9.58
N ARG A 233 13.32 -12.38 -9.86
CA ARG A 233 14.03 -11.85 -11.04
C ARG A 233 15.48 -11.46 -10.77
N GLY A 234 15.83 -11.24 -9.51
CA GLY A 234 17.17 -10.85 -9.08
C GLY A 234 18.19 -11.98 -9.32
N ARG A 235 19.39 -11.57 -9.70
CA ARG A 235 20.56 -12.45 -9.72
C ARG A 235 21.47 -12.04 -8.57
N PHE A 236 21.77 -13.00 -7.71
CA PHE A 236 22.63 -12.79 -6.56
C PHE A 236 23.84 -13.73 -6.66
N GLU A 237 24.97 -13.26 -6.20
CA GLU A 237 26.20 -14.04 -6.14
C GLU A 237 26.02 -15.20 -5.14
N PRO A 238 26.79 -16.31 -5.28
CA PRO A 238 26.70 -17.42 -4.37
C PRO A 238 26.90 -17.02 -2.91
N GLY A 239 26.06 -17.59 -2.02
CA GLY A 239 26.13 -17.35 -0.58
C GLY A 239 25.13 -16.32 -0.05
N PHE A 240 24.55 -15.46 -0.89
CA PHE A 240 23.40 -14.66 -0.49
C PHE A 240 22.20 -15.59 -0.21
N LYS A 241 21.51 -15.36 0.89
CA LYS A 241 20.44 -16.26 1.33
C LYS A 241 19.42 -15.56 2.22
N PHE A 242 18.29 -16.22 2.43
CA PHE A 242 17.37 -15.91 3.52
C PHE A 242 17.84 -16.55 4.82
N LEU A 243 17.78 -15.81 5.93
CA LEU A 243 17.94 -16.40 7.26
C LEU A 243 16.62 -16.92 7.80
N PRO A 244 16.63 -18.07 8.48
CA PRO A 244 15.47 -18.56 9.19
C PRO A 244 15.12 -17.63 10.38
N VAL A 245 13.82 -17.42 10.60
CA VAL A 245 13.25 -16.73 11.75
C VAL A 245 12.21 -17.65 12.38
N PRO A 246 12.63 -18.57 13.27
CA PRO A 246 11.73 -19.53 13.90
C PRO A 246 10.64 -18.84 14.73
N TYR A 247 9.40 -19.28 14.55
CA TYR A 247 8.27 -18.84 15.36
C TYR A 247 8.47 -19.23 16.82
N ASN A 248 8.17 -18.33 17.73
CA ASN A 248 8.27 -18.55 19.17
C ASN A 248 7.27 -17.68 19.94
N ASN A 249 7.15 -17.89 21.26
CA ASN A 249 6.19 -17.23 22.13
C ASN A 249 6.32 -15.70 22.19
N LYS A 250 7.46 -15.12 21.86
CA LYS A 250 7.64 -13.65 21.81
C LYS A 250 6.92 -13.02 20.62
N LEU A 251 6.46 -13.83 19.66
CA LEU A 251 5.90 -13.41 18.38
C LEU A 251 4.41 -13.75 18.23
N GLU A 252 3.82 -14.51 19.19
CA GLU A 252 2.47 -15.07 19.05
C GLU A 252 1.32 -14.05 19.03
N ASP A 253 1.54 -12.83 19.54
CA ASP A 253 0.48 -11.81 19.61
C ASP A 253 -0.05 -11.37 18.24
N TYR A 254 0.85 -11.29 17.24
CA TYR A 254 0.53 -10.71 15.92
C TYR A 254 0.98 -11.57 14.74
N TYR A 255 1.91 -12.50 14.98
CA TYR A 255 2.59 -13.20 13.89
C TYR A 255 2.18 -14.67 13.87
N LEU A 256 2.24 -15.25 12.69
CA LEU A 256 1.93 -16.66 12.43
C LEU A 256 3.19 -17.36 11.92
N PRO A 257 3.37 -18.66 12.20
CA PRO A 257 4.44 -19.45 11.58
C PRO A 257 4.24 -19.49 10.06
N SER A 258 5.33 -19.37 9.31
CA SER A 258 5.37 -19.46 7.85
C SER A 258 6.68 -20.04 7.37
N SER A 259 6.83 -20.21 6.06
CA SER A 259 8.06 -20.68 5.43
C SER A 259 8.25 -20.04 4.06
N LEU A 260 9.51 -19.96 3.62
CA LEU A 260 9.88 -19.65 2.23
C LEU A 260 10.40 -20.92 1.60
N GLU A 261 9.97 -21.20 0.38
CA GLU A 261 10.21 -22.51 -0.26
C GLU A 261 10.86 -22.34 -1.65
N ALA A 262 11.41 -23.43 -2.18
CA ALA A 262 11.97 -23.46 -3.53
C ALA A 262 10.94 -23.06 -4.61
N ALA A 263 9.66 -23.38 -4.41
CA ALA A 263 8.58 -22.96 -5.30
C ALA A 263 8.41 -21.42 -5.35
N ASP A 264 8.69 -20.73 -4.24
CA ASP A 264 8.68 -19.27 -4.18
C ASP A 264 9.96 -18.66 -4.78
N TYR A 265 11.12 -19.28 -4.49
CA TYR A 265 12.45 -18.73 -4.80
C TYR A 265 13.43 -19.80 -5.30
N PRO A 266 13.22 -20.33 -6.52
CA PRO A 266 14.01 -21.50 -7.03
C PRO A 266 15.50 -21.20 -7.20
N ASN A 267 15.90 -19.92 -7.29
CA ASN A 267 17.29 -19.51 -7.44
C ASN A 267 18.01 -19.29 -6.08
N LEU A 268 17.29 -19.32 -4.96
CA LEU A 268 17.80 -19.02 -3.61
C LEU A 268 17.59 -20.16 -2.61
N ILE A 269 16.60 -21.01 -2.86
CA ILE A 269 16.25 -22.15 -2.00
C ILE A 269 16.27 -23.40 -2.85
N LYS A 270 16.98 -24.43 -2.40
CA LYS A 270 17.10 -25.70 -3.14
C LYS A 270 15.80 -26.51 -3.06
N PRO A 271 15.50 -27.35 -4.08
CA PRO A 271 14.37 -28.26 -4.02
C PRO A 271 14.41 -29.13 -2.76
N GLY A 272 13.28 -29.18 -2.05
CA GLY A 272 13.14 -29.93 -0.78
C GLY A 272 13.61 -29.17 0.46
N GLU A 273 14.30 -28.03 0.32
CA GLU A 273 14.64 -27.15 1.44
C GLU A 273 13.53 -26.11 1.66
N ARG A 274 13.38 -25.67 2.89
CA ARG A 274 12.54 -24.54 3.29
C ARG A 274 13.27 -23.69 4.32
N VAL A 275 12.98 -22.39 4.31
CA VAL A 275 13.45 -21.43 5.31
C VAL A 275 12.28 -21.09 6.20
N GLU A 276 12.35 -21.46 7.48
CA GLU A 276 11.34 -21.09 8.46
C GLU A 276 11.30 -19.58 8.64
N THR A 277 10.10 -19.03 8.70
CA THR A 277 9.88 -17.60 8.94
C THR A 277 8.54 -17.38 9.62
N ILE A 278 8.21 -16.11 9.81
CA ILE A 278 6.93 -15.68 10.35
C ILE A 278 6.20 -14.82 9.32
N ALA A 279 4.90 -14.71 9.47
CA ALA A 279 4.07 -13.83 8.68
C ALA A 279 3.15 -12.97 9.56
N VAL A 280 2.89 -11.76 9.12
CA VAL A 280 1.86 -10.90 9.70
C VAL A 280 0.62 -10.92 8.82
N PRO A 281 -0.60 -11.12 9.35
CA PRO A 281 -1.83 -11.06 8.59
C PRO A 281 -2.01 -9.69 7.93
N THR A 282 -2.36 -9.69 6.64
CA THR A 282 -2.73 -8.49 5.88
C THR A 282 -4.23 -8.50 5.66
N ALA A 283 -4.89 -7.42 6.04
CA ALA A 283 -6.34 -7.30 6.03
C ALA A 283 -6.82 -6.07 5.27
N LEU A 284 -7.96 -6.22 4.61
CA LEU A 284 -8.80 -5.12 4.18
C LEU A 284 -9.60 -4.64 5.38
N VAL A 285 -9.45 -3.38 5.73
CA VAL A 285 -10.11 -2.76 6.89
C VAL A 285 -10.88 -1.51 6.49
N ALA A 286 -11.82 -1.12 7.33
CA ALA A 286 -12.55 0.14 7.24
C ALA A 286 -12.64 0.79 8.62
N PHE A 287 -12.89 2.10 8.65
CA PHE A 287 -13.27 2.73 9.91
C PHE A 287 -14.65 2.20 10.34
N ASN A 288 -14.84 1.94 11.60
CA ASN A 288 -16.09 1.41 12.15
C ASN A 288 -17.15 2.53 12.33
N TRP A 289 -17.66 3.02 11.19
CA TRP A 289 -18.67 4.08 11.16
C TRP A 289 -19.97 3.62 11.80
N PRO A 290 -20.71 4.54 12.46
CA PRO A 290 -22.09 4.27 12.87
C PRO A 290 -22.93 3.80 11.67
N THR A 291 -23.78 2.78 11.88
CA THR A 291 -24.59 2.16 10.82
C THR A 291 -25.55 3.13 10.12
N SER A 292 -25.93 4.22 10.79
CA SER A 292 -26.76 5.30 10.24
C SER A 292 -26.00 6.29 9.35
N SER A 293 -24.68 6.18 9.24
CA SER A 293 -23.88 7.15 8.47
C SER A 293 -23.81 6.80 6.98
N ASN A 294 -23.75 7.82 6.13
CA ASN A 294 -23.55 7.65 4.68
C ASN A 294 -22.22 6.94 4.37
N ARG A 295 -21.19 7.12 5.21
CA ARG A 295 -19.92 6.44 5.03
C ARG A 295 -20.03 4.94 5.31
N TYR A 296 -20.77 4.54 6.34
CA TYR A 296 -21.08 3.13 6.56
C TYR A 296 -21.81 2.53 5.36
N ALA A 297 -22.87 3.17 4.86
CA ALA A 297 -23.65 2.69 3.72
C ALA A 297 -22.78 2.50 2.47
N ARG A 298 -21.83 3.40 2.23
CA ARG A 298 -20.86 3.32 1.13
C ARG A 298 -19.95 2.10 1.25
N VAL A 299 -19.35 1.90 2.43
CA VAL A 299 -18.48 0.74 2.68
C VAL A 299 -19.30 -0.56 2.67
N ALA A 300 -20.52 -0.56 3.18
CA ALA A 300 -21.40 -1.74 3.14
C ALA A 300 -21.72 -2.17 1.71
N ARG A 301 -21.98 -1.22 0.80
CA ARG A 301 -22.17 -1.49 -0.63
C ARG A 301 -20.89 -2.05 -1.27
N PHE A 302 -19.74 -1.50 -0.93
CA PHE A 302 -18.46 -2.03 -1.38
C PHE A 302 -18.27 -3.48 -0.93
N VAL A 303 -18.58 -3.80 0.33
CA VAL A 303 -18.49 -5.16 0.89
C VAL A 303 -19.40 -6.12 0.14
N GLU A 304 -20.64 -5.73 -0.11
CA GLU A 304 -21.59 -6.55 -0.86
C GLU A 304 -21.11 -6.86 -2.27
N HIS A 305 -20.63 -5.86 -3.00
CA HIS A 305 -20.07 -6.06 -4.35
C HIS A 305 -18.83 -6.93 -4.33
N LEU A 306 -17.96 -6.75 -3.35
CA LEU A 306 -16.73 -7.54 -3.23
C LEU A 306 -17.03 -9.01 -2.93
N PHE A 307 -17.91 -9.27 -1.96
CA PHE A 307 -18.19 -10.65 -1.52
C PHE A 307 -19.00 -11.42 -2.55
N SER A 308 -19.98 -10.77 -3.18
CA SER A 308 -20.78 -11.39 -4.25
C SER A 308 -20.03 -11.62 -5.56
N ARG A 309 -18.85 -11.00 -5.74
CA ARG A 309 -18.03 -11.10 -6.96
C ARG A 309 -16.63 -11.67 -6.70
N LEU A 310 -16.41 -12.30 -5.53
CA LEU A 310 -15.11 -12.87 -5.18
C LEU A 310 -14.66 -13.95 -6.18
N ASP A 311 -15.59 -14.73 -6.69
CA ASP A 311 -15.35 -15.73 -7.72
C ASP A 311 -14.67 -15.18 -8.97
N LYS A 312 -15.00 -13.94 -9.37
CA LYS A 312 -14.35 -13.27 -10.49
C LYS A 312 -12.88 -12.95 -10.21
N LEU A 313 -12.56 -12.55 -8.97
CA LEU A 313 -11.18 -12.31 -8.55
C LEU A 313 -10.36 -13.62 -8.48
N GLN A 314 -11.00 -14.76 -8.28
CA GLN A 314 -10.38 -16.08 -8.30
C GLN A 314 -10.11 -16.62 -9.71
N GLY A 315 -10.59 -15.90 -10.73
CA GLY A 315 -10.41 -16.24 -12.14
C GLY A 315 -9.01 -15.94 -12.69
N PRO A 316 -8.77 -16.29 -13.96
CA PRO A 316 -7.51 -15.98 -14.64
C PRO A 316 -7.29 -14.47 -14.79
N GLY A 317 -6.04 -14.03 -14.73
CA GLY A 317 -5.66 -12.62 -14.89
C GLY A 317 -5.68 -11.80 -13.61
N PHE A 318 -5.91 -12.45 -12.45
CA PHE A 318 -5.81 -11.89 -11.12
C PHE A 318 -4.71 -12.59 -10.31
N ASP A 319 -4.34 -12.04 -9.16
CA ASP A 319 -3.34 -12.65 -8.29
C ASP A 319 -3.82 -14.03 -7.82
N PRO A 320 -2.99 -15.09 -7.95
CA PRO A 320 -3.39 -16.44 -7.55
C PRO A 320 -3.83 -16.57 -6.09
N LYS A 321 -3.40 -15.68 -5.22
CA LYS A 321 -3.76 -15.67 -3.80
C LYS A 321 -5.25 -15.42 -3.54
N TRP A 322 -5.97 -14.83 -4.48
CA TRP A 322 -7.42 -14.72 -4.39
C TRP A 322 -8.10 -16.07 -4.19
N LYS A 323 -7.53 -17.14 -4.76
CA LYS A 323 -8.06 -18.50 -4.63
C LYS A 323 -7.98 -19.07 -3.21
N SER A 324 -7.07 -18.55 -2.39
CA SER A 324 -6.90 -18.98 -0.99
C SER A 324 -7.70 -18.10 0.01
N ILE A 325 -8.37 -17.06 -0.46
CA ILE A 325 -9.13 -16.19 0.43
C ILE A 325 -10.39 -16.88 0.93
N ASN A 326 -10.53 -16.91 2.25
CA ASN A 326 -11.71 -17.39 2.94
C ASN A 326 -12.48 -16.19 3.53
N LEU A 327 -13.70 -15.95 3.03
CA LEU A 327 -14.57 -14.87 3.53
C LEU A 327 -14.83 -14.98 5.03
N ALA A 328 -14.92 -16.21 5.56
CA ALA A 328 -15.12 -16.46 6.98
C ALA A 328 -13.85 -16.30 7.83
N GLY A 329 -12.68 -16.14 7.20
CA GLY A 329 -11.40 -16.00 7.90
C GLY A 329 -11.37 -14.83 8.86
N SER A 330 -10.83 -15.01 10.07
CA SER A 330 -10.71 -13.99 11.10
C SER A 330 -9.36 -13.26 11.00
N VAL A 331 -9.31 -12.06 11.57
CA VAL A 331 -8.08 -11.29 11.78
C VAL A 331 -7.91 -11.12 13.28
N PRO A 332 -6.83 -11.69 13.88
CA PRO A 332 -6.60 -11.58 15.32
C PRO A 332 -6.60 -10.11 15.79
N GLY A 333 -7.24 -9.85 16.93
CA GLY A 333 -7.26 -8.53 17.55
C GLY A 333 -8.21 -7.50 16.93
N LEU A 334 -8.93 -7.83 15.84
CA LEU A 334 -9.88 -6.95 15.18
C LEU A 334 -11.29 -7.53 15.14
N ALA A 335 -12.29 -6.67 15.35
CA ALA A 335 -13.67 -7.02 15.09
C ALA A 335 -13.97 -6.98 13.58
N ARG A 336 -14.88 -7.85 13.11
CA ARG A 336 -15.35 -7.81 11.72
C ARG A 336 -16.25 -6.59 11.50
N PHE A 337 -16.12 -5.97 10.34
CA PHE A 337 -17.01 -4.88 9.93
C PHE A 337 -18.46 -5.39 9.87
N PRO A 338 -19.43 -4.67 10.49
CA PRO A 338 -20.78 -5.22 10.67
C PRO A 338 -21.48 -5.64 9.37
N ALA A 339 -21.30 -4.90 8.27
CA ALA A 339 -21.88 -5.30 6.99
C ALA A 339 -21.24 -6.58 6.42
N ALA A 340 -19.95 -6.82 6.67
CA ALA A 340 -19.30 -8.06 6.26
C ALA A 340 -19.82 -9.27 7.06
N GLN A 341 -20.04 -9.09 8.36
CA GLN A 341 -20.64 -10.14 9.19
C GLN A 341 -22.09 -10.42 8.76
N ALA A 342 -22.91 -9.38 8.57
CA ALA A 342 -24.31 -9.53 8.14
C ALA A 342 -24.43 -10.26 6.80
N TRP A 343 -23.51 -9.98 5.86
CA TRP A 343 -23.46 -10.68 4.58
C TRP A 343 -23.19 -12.17 4.76
N LEU A 344 -22.20 -12.54 5.58
CA LEU A 344 -21.88 -13.94 5.88
C LEU A 344 -23.05 -14.67 6.55
N ASP A 345 -23.68 -14.04 7.53
CA ASP A 345 -24.82 -14.61 8.27
C ASP A 345 -25.99 -14.91 7.32
N SER A 346 -26.29 -13.98 6.40
CA SER A 346 -27.38 -14.15 5.43
C SER A 346 -27.10 -15.26 4.41
N HIS A 347 -25.85 -15.48 4.01
CA HIS A 347 -25.47 -16.47 3.01
C HIS A 347 -25.14 -17.84 3.62
N ALA A 348 -24.78 -17.92 4.91
CA ALA A 348 -24.63 -19.19 5.63
C ALA A 348 -25.97 -19.95 5.77
N HIS A 349 -27.09 -19.24 5.85
CA HIS A 349 -28.43 -19.85 5.96
C HIS A 349 -28.98 -20.35 4.61
N GLY A 350 -28.54 -19.75 3.50
CA GLY A 350 -28.94 -20.17 2.15
C GLY A 350 -28.38 -21.54 1.74
N SER A 351 -27.20 -21.91 2.21
CA SER A 351 -26.57 -23.21 1.90
C SER A 351 -27.16 -24.39 2.68
N ARG A 352 -27.87 -24.13 3.80
CA ARG A 352 -28.58 -25.17 4.60
C ARG A 352 -30.00 -25.45 4.12
N ALA A 353 -30.62 -24.53 3.36
CA ALA A 353 -31.97 -24.67 2.86
C ALA A 353 -32.05 -25.40 1.49
N SER A 354 -30.90 -25.69 0.86
CA SER A 354 -30.79 -26.36 -0.44
C SER A 354 -30.18 -27.76 -0.35
N GLN A 355 -30.09 -28.35 0.83
CA GLN A 355 -29.81 -29.77 1.10
C GLN A 355 -31.06 -30.42 1.72
#